data_5dfe22e5751035d4f85d1f72ae4d85ff
#
_entry.id   5dfe22e5751035d4f85d1f72ae4d85ff
#
_cell.length_a   1.000
_cell.length_b   1.000
_cell.length_c   1.000
_cell.angle_alpha   90.00
_cell.angle_beta   90.00
_cell.angle_gamma   90.00
#
_symmetry.space_group_name_H-M   'P 1'
#
loop_
_entity.id
_entity.type
_entity.pdbx_description
1 polymer ?
#
loop_
_entity_poly.entity_id
_entity_poly.type
_entity_poly.pdbx_seq_one_letter_code
_entity_poly.pdbx_strand_id
1 'polypeptide(L)'
;MKPSASIFLTLLLSACAAIQKPEPEIKRAQPVPQEIEIQTAPPGALVDWNGNVLGVAPVTIELTPSFSQYASHYSWPSNGARTQRFRARWPDGAMNTEFFESDTPPPQAIAIVSPSVGNYRDIWTTPAKKELQIKKGP
;
A
#
# COMPACT_ATOMS: atom_id res chain seq x y z
N MET A 1 -12.42 74.24 -22.08
CA MET A 1 -13.14 73.33 -21.41
C MET A 1 -13.24 72.06 -22.15
N LYS A 2 -12.47 71.12 -21.90
CA LYS A 2 -12.57 69.88 -22.43
C LYS A 2 -11.95 68.93 -21.63
N PRO A 3 -12.57 68.30 -20.75
CA PRO A 3 -12.06 67.23 -19.91
C PRO A 3 -12.09 65.93 -20.65
N SER A 4 -11.00 65.50 -21.08
CA SER A 4 -10.92 64.15 -21.69
C SER A 4 -9.82 63.31 -21.09
N ALA A 5 -9.39 63.65 -19.89
CA ALA A 5 -8.30 62.92 -19.26
C ALA A 5 -8.75 61.65 -18.51
N SER A 6 -10.07 61.39 -18.38
CA SER A 6 -10.55 60.28 -17.59
C SER A 6 -10.71 58.93 -18.35
N ILE A 7 -10.46 58.94 -19.65
CA ILE A 7 -10.66 57.74 -20.46
C ILE A 7 -9.44 56.86 -20.48
N PHE A 8 -8.27 57.37 -20.12
CA PHE A 8 -7.05 56.61 -20.18
C PHE A 8 -6.76 55.72 -18.97
N LEU A 9 -7.49 55.91 -17.89
CA LEU A 9 -7.23 55.18 -16.64
C LEU A 9 -7.82 53.79 -16.62
N THR A 10 -8.79 53.49 -17.48
CA THR A 10 -9.48 52.21 -17.50
C THR A 10 -8.81 51.14 -18.35
N LEU A 11 -7.86 51.50 -19.18
CA LEU A 11 -7.17 50.55 -20.06
C LEU A 11 -5.98 49.84 -19.43
N LEU A 12 -5.49 50.34 -18.30
CA LEU A 12 -4.32 49.74 -17.64
C LEU A 12 -4.67 48.58 -16.70
N LEU A 13 -5.92 48.42 -16.33
CA LEU A 13 -6.36 47.38 -15.40
C LEU A 13 -6.64 46.01 -16.06
N SER A 14 -6.80 45.98 -17.39
CA SER A 14 -7.09 44.72 -18.07
C SER A 14 -5.85 43.95 -18.49
N ALA A 15 -4.66 44.52 -18.35
CA ALA A 15 -3.43 43.82 -18.72
C ALA A 15 -2.92 42.87 -17.65
N CYS A 16 -3.34 43.01 -16.41
CA CYS A 16 -2.86 42.16 -15.33
C CYS A 16 -3.56 40.80 -15.26
N ALA A 17 -4.72 40.66 -15.87
CA ALA A 17 -5.47 39.40 -15.85
C ALA A 17 -4.95 38.36 -16.87
N ALA A 18 -4.16 38.77 -17.85
CA ALA A 18 -3.69 37.88 -18.91
C ALA A 18 -2.37 37.16 -18.57
N ILE A 19 -1.76 37.45 -17.42
CA ILE A 19 -0.47 36.92 -17.04
C ILE A 19 -0.57 35.66 -16.16
N GLN A 20 -1.75 35.34 -15.69
CA GLN A 20 -1.96 34.10 -14.93
C GLN A 20 -2.06 32.93 -15.91
N LYS A 21 -0.91 32.33 -16.20
CA LYS A 21 -0.91 31.02 -16.82
C LYS A 21 -1.41 30.01 -15.80
N PRO A 22 -2.36 29.15 -16.14
CA PRO A 22 -2.73 28.07 -15.24
C PRO A 22 -1.48 27.24 -14.96
N GLU A 23 -1.16 27.06 -13.69
CA GLU A 23 -0.12 26.12 -13.31
C GLU A 23 -0.45 24.74 -13.88
N PRO A 24 0.53 24.07 -14.49
CA PRO A 24 0.27 22.71 -14.95
C PRO A 24 -0.16 21.89 -13.74
N GLU A 25 -1.36 21.36 -13.78
CA GLU A 25 -1.82 20.40 -12.80
C GLU A 25 -0.84 19.24 -12.80
N ILE A 26 -0.05 19.16 -11.72
CA ILE A 26 0.71 17.96 -11.45
C ILE A 26 -0.32 16.89 -11.13
N LYS A 27 -0.62 16.05 -12.09
CA LYS A 27 -1.46 14.88 -11.87
C LYS A 27 -0.74 14.01 -10.85
N ARG A 28 -1.10 14.14 -9.60
CA ARG A 28 -0.66 13.22 -8.56
C ARG A 28 -1.22 11.85 -8.93
N ALA A 29 -0.33 10.87 -9.04
CA ALA A 29 -0.76 9.50 -9.17
C ALA A 29 -1.70 9.18 -8.01
N GLN A 30 -2.95 8.84 -8.33
CA GLN A 30 -3.90 8.46 -7.30
C GLN A 30 -3.47 7.13 -6.70
N PRO A 31 -3.56 6.97 -5.37
CA PRO A 31 -3.27 5.69 -4.75
C PRO A 31 -4.21 4.63 -5.28
N VAL A 32 -3.66 3.49 -5.67
CA VAL A 32 -4.41 2.37 -6.23
C VAL A 32 -4.58 1.32 -5.13
N PRO A 33 -5.81 0.84 -4.90
CA PRO A 33 -6.03 -0.29 -4.00
C PRO A 33 -5.23 -1.50 -4.44
N GLN A 34 -4.62 -2.17 -3.48
CA GLN A 34 -3.81 -3.36 -3.70
C GLN A 34 -4.33 -4.50 -2.83
N GLU A 35 -4.52 -5.65 -3.42
CA GLU A 35 -4.86 -6.86 -2.70
C GLU A 35 -3.60 -7.57 -2.25
N ILE A 36 -3.55 -7.94 -0.98
CA ILE A 36 -2.49 -8.76 -0.42
C ILE A 36 -3.10 -10.07 0.03
N GLU A 37 -2.55 -11.16 -0.47
CA GLU A 37 -2.95 -12.47 -0.06
C GLU A 37 -2.00 -13.02 0.99
N ILE A 38 -2.54 -13.50 2.11
CA ILE A 38 -1.77 -14.05 3.21
C ILE A 38 -2.05 -15.54 3.30
N GLN A 39 -1.00 -16.31 3.12
CA GLN A 39 -1.02 -17.77 3.18
C GLN A 39 -0.19 -18.25 4.34
N THR A 40 -0.54 -19.40 4.86
CA THR A 40 0.21 -20.08 5.91
C THR A 40 0.52 -21.52 5.52
N ALA A 41 1.62 -22.03 6.00
CA ALA A 41 1.98 -23.45 5.85
C ALA A 41 2.27 -24.05 7.24
N PRO A 42 1.48 -25.00 7.72
CA PRO A 42 0.25 -25.53 7.10
C PRO A 42 -0.85 -24.47 7.01
N PRO A 43 -1.83 -24.65 6.13
CA PRO A 43 -2.99 -23.75 6.09
C PRO A 43 -3.81 -23.86 7.38
N GLY A 44 -4.65 -22.86 7.63
CA GLY A 44 -5.56 -22.89 8.79
C GLY A 44 -5.06 -22.10 10.00
N ALA A 45 -3.96 -21.35 9.89
CA ALA A 45 -3.53 -20.48 10.96
C ALA A 45 -4.41 -19.22 11.04
N LEU A 46 -4.64 -18.77 12.27
CA LEU A 46 -5.27 -17.47 12.51
C LEU A 46 -4.23 -16.37 12.29
N VAL A 47 -4.57 -15.42 11.42
CA VAL A 47 -3.67 -14.34 11.04
C VAL A 47 -4.13 -13.02 11.64
N ASP A 48 -3.22 -12.26 12.20
CA ASP A 48 -3.46 -10.88 12.60
C ASP A 48 -2.46 -9.93 11.92
N TRP A 49 -2.90 -8.70 11.71
CA TRP A 49 -2.11 -7.60 11.18
C TRP A 49 -2.04 -6.50 12.24
N ASN A 50 -0.84 -6.26 12.76
CA ASN A 50 -0.60 -5.29 13.83
C ASN A 50 -1.55 -5.47 15.03
N GLY A 51 -1.88 -6.70 15.36
CA GLY A 51 -2.80 -7.02 16.43
C GLY A 51 -4.28 -7.09 16.04
N ASN A 52 -4.64 -6.70 14.83
CA ASN A 52 -6.01 -6.83 14.34
C ASN A 52 -6.20 -8.17 13.64
N VAL A 53 -7.14 -8.97 14.12
CA VAL A 53 -7.40 -10.29 13.56
C VAL A 53 -8.02 -10.15 12.17
N LEU A 54 -7.39 -10.79 11.20
CA LEU A 54 -7.89 -10.84 9.82
C LEU A 54 -8.76 -12.05 9.55
N GLY A 55 -8.45 -13.18 10.15
CA GLY A 55 -9.16 -14.42 9.95
C GLY A 55 -8.23 -15.61 9.81
N VAL A 56 -8.77 -16.74 9.40
CA VAL A 56 -8.04 -17.99 9.17
C VAL A 56 -7.48 -18.02 7.76
N ALA A 57 -6.19 -18.27 7.63
CA ALA A 57 -5.51 -18.28 6.33
C ALA A 57 -6.00 -19.45 5.45
N PRO A 58 -6.09 -19.24 4.12
CA PRO A 58 -5.69 -18.06 3.41
C PRO A 58 -6.69 -16.89 3.56
N VAL A 59 -6.17 -15.68 3.73
CA VAL A 59 -6.98 -14.47 3.79
C VAL A 59 -6.45 -13.44 2.79
N THR A 60 -7.35 -12.66 2.24
CA THR A 60 -6.99 -11.55 1.36
C THR A 60 -7.41 -10.24 2.01
N ILE A 61 -6.51 -9.30 2.06
CA ILE A 61 -6.80 -7.94 2.53
C ILE A 61 -6.62 -6.97 1.37
N GLU A 62 -7.42 -5.93 1.37
CA GLU A 62 -7.26 -4.82 0.45
C GLU A 62 -6.74 -3.61 1.22
N LEU A 63 -5.70 -2.99 0.70
CA LEU A 63 -5.19 -1.75 1.25
C LEU A 63 -4.80 -0.79 0.12
N THR A 64 -4.86 0.49 0.43
CA THR A 64 -4.51 1.55 -0.51
C THR A 64 -3.27 2.26 0.02
N PRO A 65 -2.06 1.87 -0.42
CA PRO A 65 -0.86 2.56 0.00
C PRO A 65 -0.80 3.94 -0.62
N SER A 66 -0.27 4.90 0.10
CA SER A 66 0.04 6.21 -0.44
C SER A 66 1.52 6.34 -0.74
N PHE A 67 1.85 7.08 -1.79
CA PHE A 67 3.21 7.37 -2.15
C PHE A 67 3.47 8.87 -2.05
N SER A 68 4.50 9.26 -1.32
CA SER A 68 4.92 10.64 -1.21
C SER A 68 6.06 10.93 -2.18
N GLN A 69 5.80 11.79 -3.14
CA GLN A 69 6.84 12.25 -4.08
C GLN A 69 7.96 13.02 -3.37
N TYR A 70 7.60 13.78 -2.33
CA TYR A 70 8.55 14.62 -1.61
C TYR A 70 9.55 13.82 -0.78
N ALA A 71 9.08 12.70 -0.24
CA ALA A 71 9.91 11.84 0.59
C ALA A 71 10.35 10.56 -0.13
N SER A 72 9.89 10.36 -1.36
CA SER A 72 10.19 9.17 -2.17
C SER A 72 9.95 7.86 -1.40
N HIS A 73 8.87 7.82 -0.66
CA HIS A 73 8.55 6.65 0.14
C HIS A 73 7.07 6.30 0.08
N TYR A 74 6.80 5.05 0.35
CA TYR A 74 5.45 4.53 0.53
C TYR A 74 5.00 4.68 1.99
N SER A 75 3.70 4.77 2.18
CA SER A 75 3.08 4.73 3.48
C SER A 75 1.94 3.72 3.46
N TRP A 76 2.01 2.75 4.34
CA TRP A 76 0.93 1.79 4.51
C TRP A 76 -0.19 2.43 5.35
N PRO A 77 -1.44 2.07 5.09
CA PRO A 77 -2.57 2.55 5.89
C PRO A 77 -2.59 1.86 7.24
N SER A 78 -1.67 2.23 8.09
CA SER A 78 -1.61 1.76 9.45
C SER A 78 -1.40 2.96 10.37
N ASN A 79 -1.78 2.84 11.59
CA ASN A 79 -1.79 3.89 12.61
C ASN A 79 -0.38 4.43 12.95
N GLY A 80 0.41 4.80 11.94
CA GLY A 80 1.74 5.35 12.11
C GLY A 80 2.81 4.33 12.46
N ALA A 81 2.51 3.04 12.40
CA ALA A 81 3.50 1.99 12.63
C ALA A 81 4.57 2.01 11.55
N ARG A 82 5.83 2.05 11.94
CA ARG A 82 6.96 1.96 11.00
C ARG A 82 7.10 0.58 10.38
N THR A 83 6.71 -0.44 11.12
CA THR A 83 6.81 -1.82 10.70
C THR A 83 5.44 -2.46 10.71
N GLN A 84 5.09 -3.11 9.64
CA GLN A 84 3.87 -3.91 9.53
C GLN A 84 4.17 -5.32 9.98
N ARG A 85 3.41 -5.80 10.93
CA ARG A 85 3.59 -7.12 11.51
C ARG A 85 2.40 -8.00 11.16
N PHE A 86 2.65 -9.08 10.46
CA PHE A 86 1.69 -10.13 10.18
C PHE A 86 2.05 -11.37 10.98
N ARG A 87 1.18 -11.80 11.85
CA ARG A 87 1.40 -12.95 12.74
C ARG A 87 0.41 -14.05 12.42
N ALA A 88 0.91 -15.26 12.30
CA ALA A 88 0.11 -16.46 12.16
C ALA A 88 0.21 -17.31 13.42
N ARG A 89 -0.91 -17.83 13.87
CA ARG A 89 -1.00 -18.73 15.01
C ARG A 89 -1.76 -19.98 14.59
N TRP A 90 -1.12 -21.10 14.75
CA TRP A 90 -1.71 -22.41 14.42
C TRP A 90 -2.42 -23.03 15.63
N PRO A 91 -3.35 -24.00 15.41
CA PRO A 91 -4.07 -24.66 16.49
C PRO A 91 -3.17 -25.41 17.48
N ASP A 92 -1.98 -25.86 17.05
CA ASP A 92 -1.00 -26.53 17.91
C ASP A 92 -0.23 -25.56 18.83
N GLY A 93 -0.53 -24.27 18.75
CA GLY A 93 0.15 -23.22 19.52
C GLY A 93 1.38 -22.63 18.86
N ALA A 94 1.84 -23.16 17.72
CA ALA A 94 2.93 -22.58 16.97
C ALA A 94 2.58 -21.17 16.47
N MET A 95 3.55 -20.29 16.47
CA MET A 95 3.40 -18.92 15.95
C MET A 95 4.60 -18.54 15.12
N ASN A 96 4.37 -17.75 14.11
CA ASN A 96 5.42 -17.07 13.36
C ASN A 96 4.96 -15.70 12.88
N THR A 97 5.90 -14.83 12.64
CA THR A 97 5.63 -13.44 12.29
C THR A 97 6.49 -13.00 11.13
N GLU A 98 5.87 -12.29 10.18
CA GLU A 98 6.58 -11.61 9.10
C GLU A 98 6.46 -10.10 9.29
N PHE A 99 7.55 -9.40 9.01
CA PHE A 99 7.66 -7.96 9.17
C PHE A 99 7.94 -7.29 7.84
N PHE A 100 7.28 -6.16 7.60
CA PHE A 100 7.49 -5.31 6.45
C PHE A 100 7.64 -3.87 6.87
N GLU A 101 8.57 -3.15 6.27
CA GLU A 101 8.72 -1.72 6.52
C GLU A 101 7.60 -0.93 5.85
N SER A 102 7.07 0.05 6.57
CA SER A 102 5.94 0.85 6.07
C SER A 102 6.32 1.79 4.92
N ASP A 103 7.58 2.04 4.70
CA ASP A 103 8.09 2.90 3.64
C ASP A 103 8.40 2.15 2.34
N THR A 104 8.17 0.85 2.32
CA THR A 104 8.31 0.02 1.13
C THR A 104 6.95 -0.30 0.52
N PRO A 105 6.90 -0.60 -0.79
CA PRO A 105 5.62 -1.01 -1.38
C PRO A 105 5.14 -2.31 -0.75
N PRO A 106 3.83 -2.44 -0.50
CA PRO A 106 3.29 -3.69 0.02
C PRO A 106 3.55 -4.85 -0.93
N PRO A 107 3.88 -6.04 -0.42
CA PRO A 107 4.00 -7.22 -1.26
C PRO A 107 2.63 -7.65 -1.80
N GLN A 108 2.63 -8.40 -2.89
CA GLN A 108 1.38 -8.93 -3.45
C GLN A 108 0.89 -10.15 -2.65
N ALA A 109 1.80 -10.88 -2.05
CA ALA A 109 1.49 -12.06 -1.26
C ALA A 109 2.45 -12.17 -0.08
N ILE A 110 1.93 -12.65 1.04
CA ILE A 110 2.69 -12.92 2.25
C ILE A 110 2.53 -14.40 2.57
N ALA A 111 3.64 -15.04 2.85
CA ALA A 111 3.70 -16.44 3.19
C ALA A 111 4.30 -16.61 4.58
N ILE A 112 3.57 -17.22 5.50
CA ILE A 112 4.01 -17.43 6.87
C ILE A 112 4.04 -18.93 7.14
N VAL A 113 5.20 -19.43 7.56
CA VAL A 113 5.42 -20.86 7.78
C VAL A 113 5.51 -21.16 9.26
N SER A 114 4.84 -22.24 9.68
CA SER A 114 4.95 -22.72 11.04
C SER A 114 6.37 -23.17 11.35
N PRO A 115 6.93 -22.77 12.49
CA PRO A 115 8.24 -23.29 12.94
C PRO A 115 8.21 -24.78 13.24
N SER A 116 7.01 -25.40 13.37
CA SER A 116 6.87 -26.84 13.57
C SER A 116 7.11 -27.63 12.29
N VAL A 117 7.10 -26.98 11.13
CA VAL A 117 7.41 -27.62 9.86
C VAL A 117 8.91 -27.60 9.67
N GLY A 118 9.55 -28.75 9.78
CA GLY A 118 10.97 -28.86 9.51
C GLY A 118 11.30 -28.50 8.06
N ASN A 119 12.46 -27.91 7.83
CA ASN A 119 12.93 -27.53 6.49
C ASN A 119 11.98 -26.63 5.70
N TYR A 120 11.41 -25.66 6.37
CA TYR A 120 10.51 -24.70 5.74
C TYR A 120 11.18 -23.89 4.61
N ARG A 121 12.51 -23.83 4.54
CA ARG A 121 13.21 -23.17 3.45
C ARG A 121 12.90 -23.81 2.11
N ASP A 122 12.79 -25.13 2.08
CA ASP A 122 12.47 -25.85 0.85
C ASP A 122 11.02 -25.66 0.45
N ILE A 123 10.16 -25.33 1.40
CA ILE A 123 8.77 -25.04 1.12
C ILE A 123 8.62 -23.68 0.42
N TRP A 124 9.50 -22.73 0.70
CA TRP A 124 9.35 -21.35 0.17
C TRP A 124 10.25 -21.01 -1.01
N THR A 125 11.36 -21.67 -1.18
CA THR A 125 12.26 -21.38 -2.32
C THR A 125 11.74 -21.89 -3.65
N THR A 126 10.93 -22.94 -3.62
CA THR A 126 10.32 -23.50 -4.82
C THR A 126 8.81 -23.37 -4.83
N PRO A 127 8.12 -23.46 -3.70
CA PRO A 127 6.68 -23.54 -3.65
C PRO A 127 5.95 -22.22 -3.74
N ALA A 128 6.56 -21.09 -3.53
CA ALA A 128 5.85 -19.82 -3.75
C ALA A 128 5.24 -19.78 -5.14
N LYS A 129 5.94 -20.35 -6.11
CA LYS A 129 5.40 -20.54 -7.47
C LYS A 129 4.41 -21.69 -7.55
N LYS A 130 4.63 -22.75 -6.79
CA LYS A 130 3.75 -23.91 -6.81
C LYS A 130 2.42 -23.66 -6.12
N GLU A 131 2.42 -22.92 -5.03
CA GLU A 131 1.17 -22.58 -4.36
C GLU A 131 0.31 -21.64 -5.19
N LEU A 132 0.92 -20.70 -5.88
CA LEU A 132 0.21 -19.86 -6.85
C LEU A 132 -0.35 -20.71 -8.00
N GLN A 133 0.27 -21.82 -8.35
CA GLN A 133 -0.23 -22.76 -9.35
C GLN A 133 -1.34 -23.65 -8.80
N ILE A 134 -1.24 -24.09 -7.56
CA ILE A 134 -2.29 -24.88 -6.88
C ILE A 134 -3.55 -24.06 -6.73
N LYS A 135 -3.44 -22.75 -6.52
CA LYS A 135 -4.60 -21.89 -6.48
C LYS A 135 -5.31 -21.71 -7.80
N LYS A 136 -4.61 -21.87 -8.88
CA LYS A 136 -5.19 -21.88 -10.23
C LYS A 136 -5.81 -23.22 -10.57
N GLY A 137 -5.50 -24.24 -9.81
CA GLY A 137 -6.16 -25.52 -9.88
C GLY A 137 -7.39 -25.49 -8.96
N PRO A 138 -8.49 -26.04 -9.36
CA PRO A 138 -9.73 -26.05 -8.56
C PRO A 138 -9.57 -26.76 -7.23
#